data_6b83be485deaf8c53842fdb4e9f31b32
#
_entry.id   6b83be485deaf8c53842fdb4e9f31b32
#
_cell.length_a   1.000
_cell.length_b   1.000
_cell.length_c   1.000
_cell.angle_alpha   90.00
_cell.angle_beta   90.00
_cell.angle_gamma   90.00
#
_symmetry.space_group_name_H-M   'P 1'
#
loop_
_entity.id
_entity.type
_entity.pdbx_description
1 polymer ?
#
loop_
_entity_poly.entity_id
_entity_poly.type
_entity_poly.pdbx_seq_one_letter_code
_entity_poly.pdbx_strand_id
1 'polypeptide(L)'
;MTSKRGRKESPEKARYLSSGFIYEIKDGIGEKKHSGVFLTFPPPNARINTMDKKRIAVCITGILIIAACLTGCQKHREPVSRSSFLLNTFITVTLYDSREEEILDGVTELCSEYEKKFSTTIETSEIYAMNHRKPGEREFTVSQDTAELIEKGLEYSRLSDGAFDITIEPLSRLWDFSGSDPHVPSEEAIWKELLKVGYERVAVNGNTVVFADDLVSIDLGAIAKGYIADRMKEYLKEQGVESAIINLGGNVLCLGERPGNKPFKIGLQKPFAERSETVAALDIRDMSVVSSGVYERHFEENGVNYHHILNPSTGWPYENGLTQVTILSEQSVDGDGLSTACFALGLKEGMELAQSLEGVYAVFVTEDGTLHYSKGAEAFISSP
;
A
#
# COMPACT_ATOMS: atom_id res chain seq x y z
N MET A 1 21.76 -55.84 8.78
CA MET A 1 20.32 -56.23 8.68
C MET A 1 19.51 -55.24 9.49
N THR A 2 18.77 -54.44 8.87
CA THR A 2 17.37 -54.04 8.89
C THR A 2 17.23 -52.67 8.28
N SER A 3 16.57 -52.70 7.14
CA SER A 3 16.12 -51.57 6.32
C SER A 3 15.18 -50.64 7.09
N LYS A 4 15.36 -49.30 7.01
CA LYS A 4 14.29 -48.34 7.25
C LYS A 4 14.04 -47.52 5.97
N ARG A 5 12.86 -47.76 5.42
CA ARG A 5 12.30 -47.06 4.27
C ARG A 5 12.11 -45.55 4.60
N GLY A 6 12.71 -44.71 3.80
CA GLY A 6 12.42 -43.28 3.83
C GLY A 6 11.02 -42.99 3.26
N ARG A 7 10.22 -42.25 4.04
CA ARG A 7 9.03 -41.57 3.55
C ARG A 7 9.50 -40.32 2.81
N LYS A 8 9.11 -40.21 1.53
CA LYS A 8 9.17 -38.97 0.79
C LYS A 8 8.05 -38.08 1.32
N GLU A 9 8.41 -37.01 1.99
CA GLU A 9 7.52 -35.89 2.26
C GLU A 9 7.40 -35.06 0.97
N SER A 10 6.16 -34.84 0.56
CA SER A 10 5.82 -33.91 -0.52
C SER A 10 6.07 -32.48 -0.05
N PRO A 11 6.50 -31.54 -0.93
CA PRO A 11 6.70 -30.18 -0.54
C PRO A 11 5.36 -29.52 -0.22
N GLU A 12 5.20 -29.09 0.99
CA GLU A 12 4.13 -28.26 1.49
C GLU A 12 4.10 -26.94 0.69
N LYS A 13 2.98 -26.65 0.07
CA LYS A 13 2.78 -25.37 -0.62
C LYS A 13 2.77 -24.28 0.42
N ALA A 14 3.86 -23.58 0.54
CA ALA A 14 3.92 -22.36 1.33
C ALA A 14 2.93 -21.34 0.77
N ARG A 15 1.87 -21.06 1.52
CA ARG A 15 0.95 -19.95 1.22
C ARG A 15 1.60 -18.68 1.75
N TYR A 16 2.15 -17.87 0.86
CA TYR A 16 2.64 -16.56 1.21
C TYR A 16 1.45 -15.60 1.33
N LEU A 17 1.24 -15.06 2.52
CA LEU A 17 0.25 -14.01 2.80
C LEU A 17 1.01 -12.68 2.91
N SER A 18 0.62 -11.68 2.12
CA SER A 18 1.15 -10.33 2.24
C SER A 18 0.56 -9.61 3.46
N SER A 19 1.32 -8.66 3.99
CA SER A 19 0.99 -7.94 5.22
C SER A 19 -0.29 -7.10 5.10
N GLY A 20 -1.19 -7.22 6.04
CA GLY A 20 -2.18 -6.23 6.44
C GLY A 20 -3.54 -6.17 5.73
N PHE A 21 -3.68 -6.56 4.47
CA PHE A 21 -4.95 -6.44 3.74
C PHE A 21 -5.29 -7.70 2.94
N ILE A 22 -6.57 -8.06 2.92
CA ILE A 22 -7.07 -9.24 2.20
C ILE A 22 -7.95 -8.79 1.06
N TYR A 23 -7.70 -9.38 -0.10
CA TYR A 23 -8.58 -9.27 -1.25
C TYR A 23 -9.50 -10.47 -1.28
N GLU A 24 -10.80 -10.27 -1.11
CA GLU A 24 -11.75 -11.35 -1.30
C GLU A 24 -12.05 -11.49 -2.80
N ILE A 25 -11.44 -12.48 -3.47
CA ILE A 25 -11.83 -12.92 -4.81
C ILE A 25 -12.83 -14.06 -4.62
N LYS A 26 -14.12 -13.73 -4.58
CA LYS A 26 -15.19 -14.73 -4.68
C LYS A 26 -15.66 -14.79 -6.13
N ASP A 27 -15.08 -15.68 -6.91
CA ASP A 27 -15.66 -16.09 -8.18
C ASP A 27 -16.54 -17.32 -7.97
N GLY A 28 -17.84 -17.16 -8.15
CA GLY A 28 -18.77 -18.26 -8.15
C GLY A 28 -18.57 -19.11 -9.41
N ILE A 29 -18.04 -20.31 -9.25
CA ILE A 29 -17.96 -21.32 -10.32
C ILE A 29 -19.37 -21.85 -10.52
N GLY A 30 -20.04 -21.35 -11.55
CA GLY A 30 -21.29 -21.93 -12.06
C GLY A 30 -20.99 -22.86 -13.22
N GLU A 31 -21.22 -24.15 -13.03
CA GLU A 31 -21.15 -25.12 -14.12
C GLU A 31 -22.14 -24.75 -15.24
N LYS A 32 -21.65 -24.47 -16.45
CA LYS A 32 -22.47 -24.33 -17.65
C LYS A 32 -22.42 -25.65 -18.47
N LYS A 33 -23.58 -26.30 -18.55
CA LYS A 33 -23.82 -27.39 -19.54
C LYS A 33 -23.74 -26.82 -20.95
N HIS A 34 -22.88 -27.41 -21.78
CA HIS A 34 -22.83 -27.15 -23.22
C HIS A 34 -24.03 -27.76 -23.91
N SER A 35 -24.91 -26.94 -24.49
CA SER A 35 -25.89 -27.35 -25.50
C SER A 35 -25.35 -27.00 -26.88
N GLY A 36 -24.93 -28.01 -27.64
CA GLY A 36 -24.45 -27.82 -29.01
C GLY A 36 -25.62 -27.51 -29.96
N VAL A 37 -25.52 -26.42 -30.70
CA VAL A 37 -26.41 -26.10 -31.81
C VAL A 37 -25.81 -26.69 -33.07
N PHE A 38 -26.48 -27.72 -33.64
CA PHE A 38 -26.14 -28.28 -34.97
C PHE A 38 -26.77 -27.41 -36.06
N LEU A 39 -25.92 -26.76 -36.88
CA LEU A 39 -26.34 -26.08 -38.10
C LEU A 39 -26.39 -27.12 -39.25
N THR A 40 -27.58 -27.44 -39.74
CA THR A 40 -27.77 -28.25 -40.93
C THR A 40 -27.79 -27.39 -42.18
N PHE A 41 -26.91 -27.67 -43.14
CA PHE A 41 -26.87 -26.96 -44.43
C PHE A 41 -27.82 -27.65 -45.42
N PRO A 42 -28.59 -26.88 -46.25
CA PRO A 42 -29.45 -27.44 -47.29
C PRO A 42 -28.64 -27.95 -48.51
N PRO A 43 -29.18 -28.90 -49.30
CA PRO A 43 -28.49 -29.47 -50.43
C PRO A 43 -28.29 -28.49 -51.62
N PRO A 44 -27.30 -28.72 -52.50
CA PRO A 44 -26.77 -27.74 -53.45
C PRO A 44 -27.58 -27.44 -54.72
N ASN A 45 -28.90 -27.65 -54.75
CA ASN A 45 -29.72 -27.39 -55.92
C ASN A 45 -31.03 -26.64 -55.66
N ALA A 46 -31.03 -25.66 -54.78
CA ALA A 46 -32.18 -24.75 -54.66
C ALA A 46 -31.95 -23.50 -55.52
N ARG A 47 -32.87 -23.26 -56.47
CA ARG A 47 -32.92 -22.03 -57.30
C ARG A 47 -32.88 -20.79 -56.38
N ILE A 48 -31.92 -19.92 -56.56
CA ILE A 48 -31.81 -18.65 -55.86
C ILE A 48 -32.96 -17.79 -56.41
N ASN A 49 -34.07 -17.73 -55.68
CA ASN A 49 -35.09 -16.69 -55.88
C ASN A 49 -34.46 -15.37 -55.43
N THR A 50 -34.55 -14.32 -56.29
CA THR A 50 -34.12 -12.96 -56.00
C THR A 50 -34.80 -12.47 -54.72
N MET A 51 -34.11 -12.48 -53.64
CA MET A 51 -34.61 -11.96 -52.34
C MET A 51 -34.89 -10.49 -52.46
N ASP A 52 -36.11 -10.10 -52.08
CA ASP A 52 -36.57 -8.72 -52.05
C ASP A 52 -35.60 -7.84 -51.20
N LYS A 53 -35.23 -6.67 -51.68
CA LYS A 53 -34.27 -5.76 -51.00
C LYS A 53 -34.58 -5.53 -49.51
N LYS A 54 -35.87 -5.60 -49.15
CA LYS A 54 -36.30 -5.51 -47.74
C LYS A 54 -35.89 -6.72 -46.91
N ARG A 55 -35.85 -7.96 -47.45
CA ARG A 55 -35.40 -9.17 -46.74
C ARG A 55 -33.89 -9.19 -46.58
N ILE A 56 -33.13 -8.68 -47.55
CA ILE A 56 -31.68 -8.53 -47.47
C ILE A 56 -31.33 -7.49 -46.37
N ALA A 57 -32.01 -6.37 -46.29
CA ALA A 57 -31.81 -5.38 -45.26
C ALA A 57 -32.08 -5.95 -43.85
N VAL A 58 -33.16 -6.73 -43.68
CA VAL A 58 -33.47 -7.37 -42.38
C VAL A 58 -32.40 -8.38 -41.99
N CYS A 59 -31.86 -9.17 -42.92
CA CYS A 59 -30.78 -10.11 -42.66
C CYS A 59 -29.47 -9.39 -42.27
N ILE A 60 -29.11 -8.30 -42.96
CA ILE A 60 -27.92 -7.51 -42.63
C ILE A 60 -28.07 -6.85 -41.27
N THR A 61 -29.25 -6.30 -40.95
CA THR A 61 -29.51 -5.70 -39.61
C THR A 61 -29.45 -6.76 -38.52
N GLY A 62 -29.98 -7.99 -38.77
CA GLY A 62 -29.86 -9.10 -37.83
C GLY A 62 -28.43 -9.54 -37.60
N ILE A 63 -27.60 -9.61 -38.64
CA ILE A 63 -26.17 -9.97 -38.54
C ILE A 63 -25.40 -8.89 -37.78
N LEU A 64 -25.70 -7.59 -38.00
CA LEU A 64 -25.08 -6.45 -37.27
C LEU A 64 -25.47 -6.47 -35.80
N ILE A 65 -26.72 -6.80 -35.45
CA ILE A 65 -27.17 -6.94 -34.07
C ILE A 65 -26.49 -8.14 -33.40
N ILE A 66 -26.37 -9.27 -34.10
CA ILE A 66 -25.66 -10.45 -33.57
C ILE A 66 -24.16 -10.14 -33.40
N ALA A 67 -23.54 -9.44 -34.36
CA ALA A 67 -22.15 -9.00 -34.24
C ALA A 67 -21.95 -8.04 -33.07
N ALA A 68 -22.87 -7.09 -32.86
CA ALA A 68 -22.86 -6.18 -31.71
C ALA A 68 -23.06 -6.92 -30.36
N CYS A 69 -23.89 -7.99 -30.34
CA CYS A 69 -24.04 -8.82 -29.13
C CYS A 69 -22.83 -9.72 -28.86
N LEU A 70 -22.05 -10.09 -29.90
CA LEU A 70 -20.83 -10.90 -29.74
C LEU A 70 -19.62 -10.06 -29.27
N THR A 71 -19.61 -8.75 -29.51
CA THR A 71 -18.57 -7.85 -29.02
C THR A 71 -18.80 -7.40 -27.57
N GLY A 72 -19.99 -7.66 -27.01
CA GLY A 72 -20.35 -7.26 -25.64
C GLY A 72 -19.92 -8.22 -24.52
N CYS A 73 -19.37 -9.38 -24.82
CA CYS A 73 -18.79 -10.26 -23.81
C CYS A 73 -17.32 -9.87 -23.56
N GLN A 74 -17.07 -8.84 -22.73
CA GLN A 74 -15.77 -8.74 -22.07
C GLN A 74 -15.58 -10.06 -21.29
N LYS A 75 -14.71 -10.93 -21.81
CA LYS A 75 -14.21 -12.07 -21.01
C LYS A 75 -13.66 -11.48 -19.72
N HIS A 76 -14.24 -11.82 -18.58
CA HIS A 76 -13.64 -11.61 -17.29
C HIS A 76 -12.25 -12.27 -17.35
N ARG A 77 -11.23 -11.46 -17.53
CA ARG A 77 -9.84 -11.94 -17.49
C ARG A 77 -9.50 -12.09 -16.00
N GLU A 78 -8.92 -13.22 -15.62
CA GLU A 78 -8.38 -13.38 -14.27
C GLU A 78 -7.24 -12.37 -14.08
N PRO A 79 -7.15 -11.71 -12.91
CA PRO A 79 -6.07 -10.78 -12.63
C PRO A 79 -4.72 -11.51 -12.59
N VAL A 80 -3.66 -10.78 -12.93
CA VAL A 80 -2.28 -11.27 -12.85
C VAL A 80 -1.57 -10.53 -11.74
N SER A 81 -0.84 -11.26 -10.89
CA SER A 81 -0.18 -10.69 -9.73
C SER A 81 1.28 -11.11 -9.67
N ARG A 82 2.13 -10.20 -9.18
CA ARG A 82 3.51 -10.46 -8.82
C ARG A 82 3.78 -10.03 -7.39
N SER A 83 4.47 -10.90 -6.64
CA SER A 83 4.92 -10.59 -5.28
C SER A 83 6.44 -10.64 -5.22
N SER A 84 7.04 -9.71 -4.48
CA SER A 84 8.47 -9.60 -4.25
C SER A 84 8.73 -9.20 -2.80
N PHE A 85 9.94 -9.46 -2.28
CA PHE A 85 10.36 -8.97 -0.98
C PHE A 85 11.23 -7.72 -1.20
N LEU A 86 10.67 -6.55 -0.94
CA LEU A 86 11.29 -5.23 -1.05
C LEU A 86 10.80 -4.35 0.10
N LEU A 87 11.47 -3.24 0.37
CA LEU A 87 11.10 -2.31 1.45
C LEU A 87 10.98 -2.99 2.81
N ASN A 88 11.79 -4.02 3.03
CA ASN A 88 11.75 -4.88 4.23
C ASN A 88 10.37 -5.53 4.50
N THR A 89 9.59 -5.79 3.44
CA THR A 89 8.26 -6.39 3.51
C THR A 89 7.93 -7.16 2.22
N PHE A 90 6.80 -7.88 2.21
CA PHE A 90 6.24 -8.42 0.98
C PHE A 90 5.41 -7.35 0.27
N ILE A 91 5.77 -7.09 -0.98
CA ILE A 91 4.98 -6.25 -1.88
C ILE A 91 4.23 -7.11 -2.88
N THR A 92 3.06 -6.66 -3.32
CA THR A 92 2.27 -7.35 -4.35
C THR A 92 1.60 -6.33 -5.26
N VAL A 93 1.80 -6.49 -6.56
CA VAL A 93 1.08 -5.73 -7.60
C VAL A 93 0.16 -6.67 -8.34
N THR A 94 -1.11 -6.28 -8.49
CA THR A 94 -2.14 -7.05 -9.18
C THR A 94 -2.76 -6.21 -10.29
N LEU A 95 -2.67 -6.67 -11.54
CA LEU A 95 -3.29 -6.04 -12.71
C LEU A 95 -4.60 -6.77 -13.04
N TYR A 96 -5.67 -6.01 -13.27
CA TYR A 96 -7.00 -6.55 -13.56
C TYR A 96 -7.38 -6.46 -15.05
N ASP A 97 -6.72 -5.59 -15.81
CA ASP A 97 -7.00 -5.30 -17.22
C ASP A 97 -5.84 -5.63 -18.17
N SER A 98 -4.63 -5.79 -17.65
CA SER A 98 -3.44 -6.22 -18.42
C SER A 98 -2.91 -7.58 -17.94
N ARG A 99 -2.17 -8.28 -18.83
CA ARG A 99 -1.46 -9.53 -18.53
C ARG A 99 0.01 -9.49 -18.94
N GLU A 100 0.52 -8.31 -19.23
CA GLU A 100 1.90 -8.15 -19.64
C GLU A 100 2.81 -8.28 -18.44
N GLU A 101 3.56 -9.39 -18.38
CA GLU A 101 4.52 -9.64 -17.29
C GLU A 101 5.63 -8.57 -17.25
N GLU A 102 5.97 -8.00 -18.41
CA GLU A 102 6.95 -6.92 -18.55
C GLU A 102 6.54 -5.67 -17.75
N ILE A 103 5.22 -5.37 -17.67
CA ILE A 103 4.72 -4.27 -16.83
C ILE A 103 4.95 -4.58 -15.34
N LEU A 104 4.70 -5.84 -14.93
CA LEU A 104 4.94 -6.28 -13.55
C LEU A 104 6.44 -6.30 -13.20
N ASP A 105 7.30 -6.64 -14.17
CA ASP A 105 8.75 -6.55 -14.01
C ASP A 105 9.20 -5.09 -13.83
N GLY A 106 8.76 -4.21 -14.72
CA GLY A 106 9.13 -2.80 -14.67
C GLY A 106 8.66 -2.08 -13.41
N VAL A 107 7.42 -2.31 -12.95
CA VAL A 107 6.92 -1.70 -11.71
C VAL A 107 7.63 -2.24 -10.46
N THR A 108 8.08 -3.50 -10.50
CA THR A 108 8.86 -4.10 -9.40
C THR A 108 10.29 -3.54 -9.39
N GLU A 109 10.91 -3.36 -10.55
CA GLU A 109 12.22 -2.74 -10.69
C GLU A 109 12.20 -1.29 -10.20
N LEU A 110 11.19 -0.51 -10.59
CA LEU A 110 10.96 0.86 -10.11
C LEU A 110 10.90 0.92 -8.58
N CYS A 111 10.14 0.00 -7.95
CA CYS A 111 10.08 -0.10 -6.48
C CYS A 111 11.48 -0.35 -5.87
N SER A 112 12.28 -1.23 -6.47
CA SER A 112 13.64 -1.53 -6.02
C SER A 112 14.60 -0.34 -6.20
N GLU A 113 14.42 0.47 -7.24
CA GLU A 113 15.20 1.69 -7.44
C GLU A 113 14.93 2.72 -6.34
N TYR A 114 13.67 2.92 -5.96
CA TYR A 114 13.31 3.81 -4.86
C TYR A 114 13.76 3.28 -3.50
N GLU A 115 13.70 1.96 -3.25
CA GLU A 115 14.29 1.38 -2.04
C GLU A 115 15.77 1.73 -1.92
N LYS A 116 16.54 1.59 -3.00
CA LYS A 116 17.97 1.96 -3.03
C LYS A 116 18.19 3.45 -2.82
N LYS A 117 17.23 4.30 -3.15
CA LYS A 117 17.32 5.75 -3.03
C LYS A 117 17.00 6.22 -1.60
N PHE A 118 15.98 5.61 -0.95
CA PHE A 118 15.43 6.08 0.32
C PHE A 118 15.85 5.28 1.56
N SER A 119 16.59 4.19 1.40
CA SER A 119 17.01 3.33 2.51
C SER A 119 17.95 4.03 3.48
N THR A 120 17.75 3.83 4.77
CA THR A 120 18.70 4.23 5.82
C THR A 120 19.85 3.24 6.00
N THR A 121 19.78 2.05 5.37
CA THR A 121 20.74 0.94 5.57
C THR A 121 21.54 0.56 4.33
N ILE A 122 21.09 0.94 3.13
CA ILE A 122 21.81 0.68 1.87
C ILE A 122 22.85 1.78 1.67
N GLU A 123 24.13 1.44 1.69
CA GLU A 123 25.26 2.39 1.64
C GLU A 123 25.25 3.33 0.42
N THR A 124 24.64 2.91 -0.69
CA THR A 124 24.54 3.72 -1.92
C THR A 124 23.33 4.66 -1.93
N SER A 125 22.52 4.64 -0.89
CA SER A 125 21.32 5.48 -0.77
C SER A 125 21.68 6.93 -0.47
N GLU A 126 20.86 7.86 -0.99
CA GLU A 126 20.97 9.30 -0.69
C GLU A 126 20.72 9.57 0.80
N ILE A 127 19.74 8.86 1.40
CA ILE A 127 19.44 8.98 2.83
C ILE A 127 20.60 8.45 3.69
N TYR A 128 21.15 7.30 3.32
CA TYR A 128 22.31 6.74 4.02
C TYR A 128 23.49 7.73 3.98
N ALA A 129 23.81 8.30 2.82
CA ALA A 129 24.88 9.26 2.67
C ALA A 129 24.71 10.50 3.55
N MET A 130 23.48 11.05 3.62
CA MET A 130 23.16 12.17 4.50
C MET A 130 23.30 11.82 5.99
N ASN A 131 22.83 10.63 6.38
CA ASN A 131 22.90 10.19 7.78
C ASN A 131 24.31 9.82 8.24
N HIS A 132 25.21 9.44 7.32
CA HIS A 132 26.60 9.09 7.61
C HIS A 132 27.59 10.17 7.13
N ARG A 133 27.13 11.42 7.05
CA ARG A 133 27.93 12.57 6.64
C ARG A 133 29.10 12.84 7.58
N LYS A 134 30.13 13.48 7.04
CA LYS A 134 31.27 13.93 7.85
C LYS A 134 30.89 15.13 8.71
N PRO A 135 31.54 15.31 9.88
CA PRO A 135 31.34 16.49 10.69
C PRO A 135 31.57 17.77 9.88
N GLY A 136 30.61 18.70 9.96
CA GLY A 136 30.62 19.97 9.22
C GLY A 136 30.06 19.90 7.79
N GLU A 137 29.75 18.71 7.27
CA GLU A 137 29.09 18.55 5.96
C GLU A 137 27.58 18.63 6.17
N ARG A 138 26.96 19.73 5.77
CA ARG A 138 25.57 20.06 6.12
C ARG A 138 24.65 20.29 4.93
N GLU A 139 25.19 20.33 3.72
CA GLU A 139 24.43 20.56 2.50
C GLU A 139 24.63 19.39 1.52
N PHE A 140 23.51 18.84 1.04
CA PHE A 140 23.51 17.71 0.10
C PHE A 140 22.60 18.01 -1.07
N THR A 141 23.15 17.90 -2.29
CA THR A 141 22.35 17.88 -3.50
C THR A 141 21.86 16.46 -3.72
N VAL A 142 20.55 16.27 -3.71
CA VAL A 142 19.87 14.98 -3.86
C VAL A 142 19.04 14.95 -5.15
N SER A 143 18.49 13.79 -5.48
CA SER A 143 17.52 13.69 -6.56
C SER A 143 16.24 14.46 -6.24
N GLN A 144 15.49 14.84 -7.26
CA GLN A 144 14.22 15.53 -7.10
C GLN A 144 13.25 14.72 -6.22
N ASP A 145 13.13 13.40 -6.46
CA ASP A 145 12.27 12.53 -5.66
C ASP A 145 12.62 12.54 -4.17
N THR A 146 13.91 12.54 -3.84
CA THR A 146 14.36 12.58 -2.44
C THR A 146 14.04 13.93 -1.81
N ALA A 147 14.26 15.04 -2.53
CA ALA A 147 13.91 16.37 -2.05
C ALA A 147 12.39 16.49 -1.80
N GLU A 148 11.56 16.07 -2.77
CA GLU A 148 10.09 16.06 -2.66
C GLU A 148 9.61 15.24 -1.46
N LEU A 149 10.18 14.03 -1.27
CA LEU A 149 9.78 13.17 -0.15
C LEU A 149 10.18 13.76 1.20
N ILE A 150 11.36 14.38 1.31
CA ILE A 150 11.77 15.08 2.54
C ILE A 150 10.85 16.30 2.80
N GLU A 151 10.52 17.09 1.78
CA GLU A 151 9.59 18.21 1.91
C GLU A 151 8.21 17.76 2.42
N LYS A 152 7.69 16.66 1.86
CA LYS A 152 6.45 16.03 2.33
C LYS A 152 6.56 15.57 3.79
N GLY A 153 7.65 14.95 4.17
CA GLY A 153 7.88 14.56 5.56
C GLY A 153 7.93 15.76 6.51
N LEU A 154 8.58 16.85 6.12
CA LEU A 154 8.58 18.10 6.88
C LEU A 154 7.20 18.78 6.93
N GLU A 155 6.36 18.61 5.89
CA GLU A 155 4.97 19.05 5.89
C GLU A 155 4.17 18.33 6.98
N TYR A 156 4.24 16.99 7.07
CA TYR A 156 3.55 16.22 8.10
C TYR A 156 4.11 16.50 9.50
N SER A 157 5.42 16.75 9.64
CA SER A 157 6.01 17.16 10.90
C SER A 157 5.42 18.50 11.39
N ARG A 158 5.26 19.47 10.50
CA ARG A 158 4.60 20.75 10.82
C ARG A 158 3.10 20.59 11.11
N LEU A 159 2.38 19.81 10.32
CA LEU A 159 0.93 19.58 10.49
C LEU A 159 0.59 18.92 11.84
N SER A 160 1.51 18.12 12.36
CA SER A 160 1.36 17.43 13.65
C SER A 160 2.08 18.11 14.82
N ASP A 161 2.59 19.33 14.62
CA ASP A 161 3.38 20.05 15.63
C ASP A 161 4.54 19.21 16.21
N GLY A 162 5.20 18.44 15.33
CA GLY A 162 6.32 17.55 15.66
C GLY A 162 5.92 16.22 16.29
N ALA A 163 4.64 15.88 16.40
CA ALA A 163 4.23 14.54 16.84
C ALA A 163 4.65 13.46 15.84
N PHE A 164 4.64 13.78 14.55
CA PHE A 164 5.35 13.06 13.50
C PHE A 164 6.64 13.80 13.18
N ASP A 165 7.79 13.14 13.19
CA ASP A 165 9.08 13.78 12.91
C ASP A 165 9.98 12.88 12.09
N ILE A 166 10.37 13.33 10.88
CA ILE A 166 11.27 12.57 10.00
C ILE A 166 12.70 12.48 10.54
N THR A 167 13.05 13.22 11.59
CA THR A 167 14.37 13.13 12.22
C THR A 167 14.43 12.08 13.33
N ILE A 168 13.43 11.20 13.41
CA ILE A 168 13.30 10.13 14.41
C ILE A 168 14.36 9.01 14.27
N GLU A 169 15.18 9.00 13.22
CA GLU A 169 16.17 7.94 12.91
C GLU A 169 17.02 7.52 14.12
N PRO A 170 17.61 8.42 14.92
CA PRO A 170 18.46 8.00 16.05
C PRO A 170 17.70 7.17 17.08
N LEU A 171 16.43 7.46 17.30
CA LEU A 171 15.55 6.69 18.18
C LEU A 171 15.10 5.39 17.54
N SER A 172 14.68 5.43 16.27
CA SER A 172 14.29 4.21 15.52
C SER A 172 15.42 3.18 15.51
N ARG A 173 16.65 3.62 15.28
CA ARG A 173 17.86 2.78 15.30
C ARG A 173 18.20 2.25 16.69
N LEU A 174 17.96 3.07 17.74
CA LEU A 174 18.21 2.66 19.11
C LEU A 174 17.26 1.54 19.58
N TRP A 175 15.98 1.65 19.25
CA TRP A 175 14.96 0.66 19.59
C TRP A 175 15.01 -0.62 18.73
N ASP A 176 15.49 -0.51 17.52
CA ASP A 176 15.72 -1.61 16.55
C ASP A 176 14.57 -2.64 16.44
N PHE A 177 13.33 -2.15 16.33
CA PHE A 177 12.12 -3.00 16.24
C PHE A 177 12.13 -4.04 15.10
N SER A 178 13.01 -3.90 14.13
CA SER A 178 13.18 -4.80 13.00
C SER A 178 14.43 -5.68 13.12
N GLY A 179 15.22 -5.49 14.16
CA GLY A 179 16.47 -6.22 14.42
C GLY A 179 16.27 -7.62 14.94
N SER A 180 17.38 -8.28 15.15
CA SER A 180 17.39 -9.68 15.65
C SER A 180 17.28 -9.79 17.17
N ASP A 181 17.47 -8.69 17.91
CA ASP A 181 17.46 -8.66 19.38
C ASP A 181 16.82 -7.36 19.90
N PRO A 182 15.51 -7.13 19.61
CA PRO A 182 14.83 -5.96 20.09
C PRO A 182 14.73 -5.97 21.63
N HIS A 183 15.04 -4.85 22.26
CA HIS A 183 15.01 -4.69 23.72
C HIS A 183 14.69 -3.26 24.09
N VAL A 184 14.25 -3.05 25.33
CA VAL A 184 13.99 -1.71 25.86
C VAL A 184 15.32 -1.00 26.14
N PRO A 185 15.62 0.12 25.45
CA PRO A 185 16.84 0.88 25.72
C PRO A 185 16.83 1.51 27.11
N SER A 186 18.02 1.79 27.67
CA SER A 186 18.09 2.54 28.92
C SER A 186 17.59 3.99 28.73
N GLU A 187 17.02 4.57 29.78
CA GLU A 187 16.58 5.97 29.79
C GLU A 187 17.71 6.92 29.38
N GLU A 188 18.95 6.67 29.84
CA GLU A 188 20.12 7.48 29.47
C GLU A 188 20.41 7.40 27.96
N ALA A 189 20.27 6.21 27.35
CA ALA A 189 20.45 6.03 25.91
C ALA A 189 19.36 6.78 25.12
N ILE A 190 18.11 6.66 25.55
CA ILE A 190 16.98 7.38 24.95
C ILE A 190 17.21 8.90 25.02
N TRP A 191 17.54 9.43 26.19
CA TRP A 191 17.83 10.85 26.38
C TRP A 191 18.93 11.37 25.46
N LYS A 192 19.99 10.58 25.27
CA LYS A 192 21.10 10.94 24.39
C LYS A 192 20.68 11.03 22.93
N GLU A 193 19.88 10.09 22.44
CA GLU A 193 19.41 10.09 21.07
C GLU A 193 18.29 11.12 20.83
N LEU A 194 17.46 11.38 21.84
CA LEU A 194 16.41 12.40 21.80
C LEU A 194 16.95 13.82 21.50
N LEU A 195 18.14 14.15 21.99
CA LEU A 195 18.80 15.43 21.69
C LEU A 195 19.11 15.65 20.20
N LYS A 196 19.05 14.60 19.39
CA LYS A 196 19.34 14.63 17.95
C LYS A 196 18.07 14.75 17.09
N VAL A 197 16.88 14.70 17.70
CA VAL A 197 15.57 14.79 17.04
C VAL A 197 15.11 16.24 16.99
N GLY A 198 14.47 16.66 15.91
CA GLY A 198 13.89 17.99 15.71
C GLY A 198 13.84 18.36 14.24
N TYR A 199 12.67 18.25 13.61
CA TYR A 199 12.47 18.47 12.17
C TYR A 199 12.80 19.90 11.71
N GLU A 200 12.71 20.90 12.59
CA GLU A 200 13.05 22.29 12.29
C GLU A 200 14.54 22.48 11.96
N ARG A 201 15.36 21.47 12.24
CA ARG A 201 16.80 21.43 11.96
C ARG A 201 17.13 20.95 10.54
N VAL A 202 16.10 20.61 9.74
CA VAL A 202 16.22 20.19 8.34
C VAL A 202 15.48 21.17 7.47
N ALA A 203 16.11 21.62 6.39
CA ALA A 203 15.48 22.47 5.38
C ALA A 203 15.77 21.92 3.98
N VAL A 204 14.85 22.15 3.05
CA VAL A 204 15.02 21.81 1.63
C VAL A 204 14.93 23.09 0.81
N ASN A 205 15.88 23.30 -0.10
CA ASN A 205 15.94 24.42 -1.02
C ASN A 205 16.13 23.88 -2.44
N GLY A 206 15.04 23.70 -3.20
CA GLY A 206 15.07 22.95 -4.45
C GLY A 206 15.58 21.53 -4.19
N ASN A 207 16.65 21.10 -4.84
CA ASN A 207 17.23 19.76 -4.64
C ASN A 207 18.34 19.74 -3.57
N THR A 208 18.48 20.77 -2.78
CA THR A 208 19.51 20.84 -1.72
C THR A 208 18.87 20.68 -0.34
N VAL A 209 19.28 19.64 0.37
CA VAL A 209 18.92 19.38 1.76
C VAL A 209 19.97 20.01 2.65
N VAL A 210 19.54 20.78 3.66
CA VAL A 210 20.40 21.49 4.59
C VAL A 210 20.11 21.07 6.02
N PHE A 211 21.15 20.68 6.77
CA PHE A 211 21.09 20.33 8.17
C PHE A 211 21.64 21.47 9.03
N ALA A 212 20.92 21.87 10.09
CA ALA A 212 21.37 22.93 11.00
C ALA A 212 22.63 22.54 11.78
N ASP A 213 22.84 21.26 12.05
CA ASP A 213 24.00 20.72 12.78
C ASP A 213 24.37 19.29 12.33
N ASP A 214 25.36 18.71 13.01
CA ASP A 214 25.91 17.40 12.65
C ASP A 214 25.18 16.21 13.30
N LEU A 215 24.20 16.47 14.18
CA LEU A 215 23.57 15.45 15.02
C LEU A 215 22.31 14.85 14.39
N VAL A 216 21.60 15.62 13.57
CA VAL A 216 20.32 15.21 12.98
C VAL A 216 20.52 14.11 11.93
N SER A 217 19.70 13.09 11.97
CA SER A 217 19.57 12.06 10.93
C SER A 217 18.09 11.92 10.56
N ILE A 218 17.78 11.46 9.35
CA ILE A 218 16.42 11.35 8.85
C ILE A 218 16.04 9.90 8.56
N ASP A 219 14.78 9.57 8.82
CA ASP A 219 14.12 8.32 8.46
C ASP A 219 12.80 8.63 7.74
N LEU A 220 12.68 8.16 6.50
CA LEU A 220 11.50 8.34 5.66
C LEU A 220 10.59 7.12 5.65
N GLY A 221 10.84 6.12 6.49
CA GLY A 221 10.12 4.84 6.51
C GLY A 221 8.61 4.96 6.73
N ALA A 222 8.17 6.05 7.37
CA ALA A 222 6.75 6.32 7.62
C ALA A 222 6.01 7.01 6.45
N ILE A 223 6.73 7.35 5.35
CA ILE A 223 6.15 8.02 4.17
C ILE A 223 6.65 7.46 2.84
N ALA A 224 7.76 6.72 2.86
CA ALA A 224 8.41 6.26 1.64
C ALA A 224 7.56 5.24 0.86
N LYS A 225 6.84 4.35 1.55
CA LYS A 225 5.98 3.37 0.88
C LYS A 225 4.84 4.04 0.12
N GLY A 226 4.23 5.06 0.71
CA GLY A 226 3.19 5.85 0.08
C GLY A 226 3.69 6.56 -1.18
N TYR A 227 4.82 7.25 -1.09
CA TYR A 227 5.44 7.90 -2.23
C TYR A 227 5.79 6.91 -3.36
N ILE A 228 6.38 5.77 -3.00
CA ILE A 228 6.71 4.73 -3.97
C ILE A 228 5.45 4.17 -4.63
N ALA A 229 4.38 3.94 -3.88
CA ALA A 229 3.11 3.48 -4.44
C ALA A 229 2.53 4.48 -5.45
N ASP A 230 2.63 5.79 -5.18
CA ASP A 230 2.19 6.84 -6.11
C ASP A 230 3.02 6.82 -7.40
N ARG A 231 4.36 6.70 -7.31
CA ARG A 231 5.23 6.55 -8.49
C ARG A 231 4.94 5.27 -9.28
N MET A 232 4.67 4.15 -8.59
CA MET A 232 4.26 2.91 -9.23
C MET A 232 2.89 3.05 -9.94
N LYS A 233 1.94 3.78 -9.35
CA LYS A 233 0.64 4.09 -9.97
C LYS A 233 0.82 4.91 -11.24
N GLU A 234 1.70 5.91 -11.24
CA GLU A 234 2.03 6.70 -12.41
C GLU A 234 2.65 5.84 -13.52
N TYR A 235 3.64 5.02 -13.19
CA TYR A 235 4.22 4.07 -14.14
C TYR A 235 3.16 3.16 -14.77
N LEU A 236 2.27 2.57 -13.96
CA LEU A 236 1.21 1.71 -14.47
C LEU A 236 0.26 2.46 -15.44
N LYS A 237 -0.08 3.72 -15.13
CA LYS A 237 -0.88 4.58 -16.01
C LYS A 237 -0.16 4.85 -17.34
N GLU A 238 1.14 5.10 -17.32
CA GLU A 238 1.96 5.31 -18.53
C GLU A 238 2.03 4.04 -19.40
N GLN A 239 1.96 2.85 -18.78
CA GLN A 239 1.85 1.58 -19.49
C GLN A 239 0.42 1.26 -19.97
N GLY A 240 -0.54 2.17 -19.77
CA GLY A 240 -1.93 1.99 -20.21
C GLY A 240 -2.77 1.08 -19.30
N VAL A 241 -2.32 0.81 -18.06
CA VAL A 241 -3.10 0.09 -17.06
C VAL A 241 -4.12 1.04 -16.42
N GLU A 242 -5.38 0.63 -16.40
CA GLU A 242 -6.49 1.39 -15.83
C GLU A 242 -7.06 0.77 -14.54
N SER A 243 -6.68 -0.48 -14.23
CA SER A 243 -7.23 -1.24 -13.11
C SER A 243 -6.16 -2.10 -12.44
N ALA A 244 -5.71 -1.67 -11.25
CA ALA A 244 -4.68 -2.38 -10.49
C ALA A 244 -4.82 -2.17 -8.97
N ILE A 245 -4.19 -3.06 -8.21
CA ILE A 245 -3.90 -2.89 -6.79
C ILE A 245 -2.39 -2.98 -6.59
N ILE A 246 -1.83 -1.98 -5.92
CA ILE A 246 -0.46 -1.94 -5.40
C ILE A 246 -0.54 -2.12 -3.89
N ASN A 247 0.11 -3.13 -3.34
CA ASN A 247 0.19 -3.36 -1.89
C ASN A 247 1.65 -3.43 -1.46
N LEU A 248 2.09 -2.46 -0.68
CA LEU A 248 3.45 -2.36 -0.16
C LEU A 248 3.46 -2.61 1.35
N GLY A 249 3.26 -3.90 1.73
CA GLY A 249 3.31 -4.29 3.14
C GLY A 249 2.23 -3.67 4.01
N GLY A 250 1.02 -3.52 3.47
CA GLY A 250 -0.12 -2.92 4.19
C GLY A 250 -0.46 -1.49 3.78
N ASN A 251 0.43 -0.80 3.06
CA ASN A 251 0.06 0.38 2.29
C ASN A 251 -0.58 -0.08 0.99
N VAL A 252 -1.88 0.14 0.80
CA VAL A 252 -2.65 -0.30 -0.36
C VAL A 252 -3.09 0.88 -1.19
N LEU A 253 -2.72 0.89 -2.47
CA LEU A 253 -3.17 1.89 -3.45
C LEU A 253 -3.94 1.19 -4.57
N CYS A 254 -5.17 1.63 -4.79
CA CYS A 254 -6.01 1.18 -5.89
C CYS A 254 -5.87 2.14 -7.08
N LEU A 255 -5.61 1.62 -8.25
CA LEU A 255 -5.69 2.35 -9.52
C LEU A 255 -7.03 2.05 -10.17
N GLY A 256 -7.83 3.10 -10.40
CA GLY A 256 -9.14 3.00 -11.02
C GLY A 256 -10.15 2.16 -10.21
N GLU A 257 -10.84 1.26 -10.88
CA GLU A 257 -11.84 0.37 -10.30
C GLU A 257 -11.77 -1.04 -10.90
N ARG A 258 -12.36 -2.02 -10.24
CA ARG A 258 -12.43 -3.39 -10.77
C ARG A 258 -13.22 -3.45 -12.07
N PRO A 259 -12.89 -4.40 -12.98
CA PRO A 259 -13.66 -4.63 -14.21
C PRO A 259 -15.16 -4.77 -13.93
N GLY A 260 -15.97 -4.08 -14.74
CA GLY A 260 -17.43 -4.02 -14.57
C GLY A 260 -17.89 -2.92 -13.61
N ASN A 261 -17.11 -1.86 -13.45
CA ASN A 261 -17.40 -0.65 -12.65
C ASN A 261 -17.69 -0.98 -11.19
N LYS A 262 -16.92 -1.93 -10.61
CA LYS A 262 -17.04 -2.36 -9.22
C LYS A 262 -15.92 -1.78 -8.38
N PRO A 263 -16.16 -1.44 -7.10
CA PRO A 263 -15.08 -1.06 -6.21
C PRO A 263 -14.16 -2.24 -5.92
N PHE A 264 -12.93 -1.94 -5.54
CA PHE A 264 -12.07 -2.88 -4.84
C PHE A 264 -12.57 -3.05 -3.41
N LYS A 265 -12.54 -4.27 -2.88
CA LYS A 265 -12.86 -4.54 -1.47
C LYS A 265 -11.57 -4.67 -0.69
N ILE A 266 -11.31 -3.71 0.19
CA ILE A 266 -10.10 -3.66 1.02
C ILE A 266 -10.50 -3.91 2.48
N GLY A 267 -9.98 -5.00 3.07
CA GLY A 267 -10.21 -5.31 4.48
C GLY A 267 -9.27 -4.54 5.39
N LEU A 268 -9.79 -3.92 6.45
CA LEU A 268 -8.98 -3.38 7.53
C LEU A 268 -8.65 -4.50 8.50
N GLN A 269 -7.37 -4.80 8.67
CA GLN A 269 -6.90 -5.87 9.56
C GLN A 269 -7.33 -5.58 11.00
N LYS A 270 -7.78 -6.61 11.70
CA LYS A 270 -8.04 -6.54 13.13
C LYS A 270 -6.71 -6.53 13.90
N PRO A 271 -6.49 -5.53 14.77
CA PRO A 271 -5.27 -5.45 15.58
C PRO A 271 -5.02 -6.75 16.35
N PHE A 272 -3.76 -7.20 16.38
CA PHE A 272 -3.28 -8.41 17.08
C PHE A 272 -3.96 -9.74 16.71
N ALA A 273 -4.81 -9.76 15.67
CA ALA A 273 -5.46 -10.98 15.17
C ALA A 273 -4.72 -11.59 13.98
N GLU A 274 -5.18 -12.76 13.53
CA GLU A 274 -4.69 -13.36 12.30
C GLU A 274 -4.89 -12.39 11.12
N ARG A 275 -3.95 -12.38 10.19
CA ARG A 275 -3.98 -11.44 9.03
C ARG A 275 -5.26 -11.53 8.21
N SER A 276 -6.00 -12.65 8.33
CA SER A 276 -7.28 -12.89 7.67
C SER A 276 -8.48 -12.30 8.40
N GLU A 277 -8.33 -11.87 9.64
CA GLU A 277 -9.40 -11.24 10.40
C GLU A 277 -9.44 -9.75 10.16
N THR A 278 -10.62 -9.22 9.84
CA THR A 278 -10.83 -7.80 9.57
C THR A 278 -11.84 -7.21 10.53
N VAL A 279 -11.64 -5.94 10.91
CA VAL A 279 -12.60 -5.16 11.68
C VAL A 279 -13.66 -4.50 10.80
N ALA A 280 -13.28 -4.19 9.54
CA ALA A 280 -14.17 -3.60 8.54
C ALA A 280 -13.68 -3.97 7.14
N ALA A 281 -14.54 -3.84 6.14
CA ALA A 281 -14.18 -3.89 4.73
C ALA A 281 -14.62 -2.59 4.05
N LEU A 282 -13.78 -2.09 3.13
CA LEU A 282 -13.99 -0.83 2.45
C LEU A 282 -14.19 -1.07 0.94
N ASP A 283 -15.10 -0.33 0.33
CA ASP A 283 -15.32 -0.25 -1.11
C ASP A 283 -14.53 0.94 -1.68
N ILE A 284 -13.41 0.66 -2.35
CA ILE A 284 -12.42 1.65 -2.77
C ILE A 284 -12.36 1.78 -4.28
N ARG A 285 -12.25 3.02 -4.78
CA ARG A 285 -12.03 3.37 -6.19
C ARG A 285 -10.95 4.43 -6.27
N ASP A 286 -9.91 4.17 -7.02
CA ASP A 286 -8.79 5.10 -7.33
C ASP A 286 -8.21 5.85 -6.12
N MET A 287 -8.20 5.20 -4.96
CA MET A 287 -7.73 5.76 -3.69
C MET A 287 -6.76 4.82 -2.98
N SER A 288 -6.02 5.40 -2.07
CA SER A 288 -5.14 4.73 -1.13
C SER A 288 -5.88 4.39 0.17
N VAL A 289 -5.50 3.29 0.79
CA VAL A 289 -5.89 2.86 2.14
C VAL A 289 -4.62 2.47 2.88
N VAL A 290 -4.22 3.28 3.82
CA VAL A 290 -2.98 3.07 4.57
C VAL A 290 -3.26 3.06 6.06
N SER A 291 -2.72 2.06 6.75
CA SER A 291 -2.87 1.89 8.20
C SER A 291 -1.52 1.99 8.89
N SER A 292 -1.49 2.71 10.01
CA SER A 292 -0.44 2.66 11.01
C SER A 292 -0.99 2.01 12.28
N GLY A 293 -0.33 0.94 12.74
CA GLY A 293 -0.83 0.17 13.88
C GLY A 293 0.27 -0.37 14.78
N VAL A 294 -0.02 -0.48 16.07
CA VAL A 294 0.93 -0.92 17.12
C VAL A 294 1.33 -2.38 17.01
N TYR A 295 0.62 -3.16 16.18
CA TYR A 295 0.84 -4.60 15.99
C TYR A 295 1.74 -4.94 14.79
N GLU A 296 2.15 -3.94 13.99
CA GLU A 296 2.95 -4.20 12.76
C GLU A 296 4.41 -4.54 13.09
N ARG A 297 5.04 -3.73 13.92
CA ARG A 297 6.41 -3.94 14.40
C ARG A 297 6.43 -3.67 15.90
N HIS A 298 6.50 -4.71 16.68
CA HIS A 298 6.47 -4.63 18.14
C HIS A 298 7.20 -5.83 18.77
N PHE A 299 7.54 -5.68 20.02
CA PHE A 299 8.01 -6.78 20.87
C PHE A 299 7.42 -6.65 22.27
N GLU A 300 7.40 -7.74 23.01
CA GLU A 300 6.94 -7.77 24.39
C GLU A 300 8.13 -7.99 25.32
N GLU A 301 8.26 -7.13 26.32
CA GLU A 301 9.25 -7.27 27.38
C GLU A 301 8.59 -7.02 28.73
N ASN A 302 8.75 -7.98 29.70
CA ASN A 302 8.15 -7.93 31.03
C ASN A 302 6.62 -7.75 31.04
N GLY A 303 5.89 -8.24 30.01
CA GLY A 303 4.45 -8.11 29.89
C GLY A 303 3.96 -6.75 29.37
N VAL A 304 4.88 -5.91 28.90
CA VAL A 304 4.59 -4.62 28.25
C VAL A 304 4.88 -4.75 26.75
N ASN A 305 3.93 -4.32 25.92
CA ASN A 305 4.11 -4.29 24.46
C ASN A 305 4.72 -2.95 24.03
N TYR A 306 5.88 -3.02 23.39
CA TYR A 306 6.57 -1.86 22.81
C TYR A 306 6.44 -1.90 21.30
N HIS A 307 6.08 -0.78 20.67
CA HIS A 307 5.86 -0.69 19.22
C HIS A 307 6.64 0.46 18.58
N HIS A 308 6.81 0.40 17.28
CA HIS A 308 7.70 1.26 16.50
C HIS A 308 7.23 2.71 16.29
N ILE A 309 6.01 3.08 16.67
CA ILE A 309 5.53 4.46 16.53
C ILE A 309 6.00 5.22 17.76
N LEU A 310 7.16 5.88 17.62
CA LEU A 310 7.87 6.55 18.69
C LEU A 310 7.43 8.01 18.82
N ASN A 311 7.38 8.50 20.06
CA ASN A 311 7.14 9.89 20.39
C ASN A 311 8.46 10.69 20.33
N PRO A 312 8.61 11.66 19.41
CA PRO A 312 9.82 12.44 19.23
C PRO A 312 10.18 13.32 20.45
N SER A 313 9.23 13.57 21.34
CA SER A 313 9.44 14.39 22.55
C SER A 313 9.90 13.58 23.75
N THR A 314 9.60 12.28 23.81
CA THR A 314 9.94 11.42 24.96
C THR A 314 10.90 10.29 24.59
N GLY A 315 10.97 9.90 23.31
CA GLY A 315 11.75 8.78 22.81
C GLY A 315 11.14 7.40 23.09
N TRP A 316 9.95 7.35 23.68
CA TRP A 316 9.19 6.13 23.97
C TRP A 316 8.09 5.90 22.93
N PRO A 317 7.58 4.65 22.76
CA PRO A 317 6.37 4.42 22.02
C PRO A 317 5.19 5.27 22.51
N TYR A 318 4.30 5.66 21.61
CA TYR A 318 3.08 6.38 21.99
C TYR A 318 2.11 5.48 22.78
N GLU A 319 1.60 6.01 23.89
CA GLU A 319 0.52 5.40 24.69
C GLU A 319 -0.66 6.38 24.76
N ASN A 320 -1.57 6.30 23.78
CA ASN A 320 -2.69 7.23 23.63
C ASN A 320 -4.06 6.55 23.47
N GLY A 321 -4.12 5.23 23.77
CA GLY A 321 -5.35 4.43 23.70
C GLY A 321 -5.77 4.02 22.29
N LEU A 322 -4.93 4.27 21.27
CA LEU A 322 -5.15 3.81 19.90
C LEU A 322 -4.36 2.53 19.60
N THR A 323 -4.96 1.63 18.83
CA THR A 323 -4.26 0.46 18.27
C THR A 323 -3.98 0.62 16.79
N GLN A 324 -4.79 1.42 16.08
CA GLN A 324 -4.65 1.62 14.64
C GLN A 324 -5.28 2.93 14.20
N VAL A 325 -4.67 3.57 13.21
CA VAL A 325 -5.29 4.62 12.40
C VAL A 325 -5.15 4.26 10.94
N THR A 326 -6.26 4.30 10.19
CA THR A 326 -6.30 4.09 8.75
C THR A 326 -6.71 5.38 8.07
N ILE A 327 -5.95 5.79 7.06
CA ILE A 327 -6.25 6.95 6.20
C ILE A 327 -6.62 6.47 4.81
N LEU A 328 -7.69 7.08 4.27
CA LEU A 328 -8.08 6.99 2.87
C LEU A 328 -7.76 8.34 2.23
N SER A 329 -7.00 8.32 1.13
CA SER A 329 -6.55 9.53 0.42
C SER A 329 -6.34 9.24 -1.07
N GLU A 330 -6.32 10.27 -1.89
CA GLU A 330 -6.04 10.14 -3.33
C GLU A 330 -4.57 9.74 -3.56
N GLN A 331 -3.65 10.41 -2.86
CA GLN A 331 -2.22 10.09 -2.88
C GLN A 331 -1.87 9.18 -1.71
N SER A 332 -1.08 8.15 -1.99
CA SER A 332 -0.69 7.17 -0.98
C SER A 332 0.35 7.73 0.00
N VAL A 333 1.16 8.69 -0.43
CA VAL A 333 2.10 9.40 0.46
C VAL A 333 1.36 10.16 1.57
N ASP A 334 0.20 10.76 1.26
CA ASP A 334 -0.64 11.40 2.27
C ASP A 334 -1.22 10.35 3.24
N GLY A 335 -1.66 9.20 2.72
CA GLY A 335 -2.10 8.09 3.55
C GLY A 335 -1.05 7.61 4.54
N ASP A 336 0.19 7.41 4.06
CA ASP A 336 1.31 6.91 4.88
C ASP A 336 1.69 7.93 5.97
N GLY A 337 1.93 9.20 5.60
CA GLY A 337 2.32 10.24 6.55
C GLY A 337 1.22 10.58 7.56
N LEU A 338 -0.01 10.78 7.08
CA LEU A 338 -1.13 11.16 7.94
C LEU A 338 -1.60 10.02 8.86
N SER A 339 -1.50 8.75 8.46
CA SER A 339 -1.87 7.64 9.36
C SER A 339 -0.98 7.63 10.60
N THR A 340 0.32 7.88 10.43
CA THR A 340 1.28 7.99 11.55
C THR A 340 1.09 9.29 12.34
N ALA A 341 0.91 10.43 11.66
CA ALA A 341 0.69 11.72 12.33
C ALA A 341 -0.61 11.72 13.15
N CYS A 342 -1.72 11.24 12.59
CA CYS A 342 -3.00 11.13 13.32
C CYS A 342 -2.93 10.14 14.47
N PHE A 343 -2.19 9.02 14.32
CA PHE A 343 -1.94 8.10 15.42
C PHE A 343 -1.17 8.80 16.55
N ALA A 344 -0.11 9.51 16.22
CA ALA A 344 0.73 10.23 17.19
C ALA A 344 -0.05 11.30 17.97
N LEU A 345 -0.93 12.04 17.31
CA LEU A 345 -1.82 13.04 17.91
C LEU A 345 -2.92 12.44 18.81
N GLY A 346 -3.23 11.16 18.63
CA GLY A 346 -4.32 10.49 19.35
C GLY A 346 -5.70 10.77 18.73
N LEU A 347 -6.74 10.18 19.34
CA LEU A 347 -8.08 10.15 18.74
C LEU A 347 -8.66 11.54 18.44
N LYS A 348 -8.59 12.47 19.41
CA LYS A 348 -9.26 13.77 19.28
C LYS A 348 -8.53 14.66 18.27
N GLU A 349 -7.26 14.93 18.48
CA GLU A 349 -6.48 15.86 17.67
C GLU A 349 -6.17 15.27 16.28
N GLY A 350 -5.93 13.95 16.19
CA GLY A 350 -5.79 13.24 14.93
C GLY A 350 -7.08 13.26 14.09
N MET A 351 -8.25 13.15 14.73
CA MET A 351 -9.54 13.29 14.05
C MET A 351 -9.75 14.73 13.53
N GLU A 352 -9.39 15.74 14.33
CA GLU A 352 -9.46 17.15 13.95
C GLU A 352 -8.54 17.41 12.73
N LEU A 353 -7.31 16.90 12.76
CA LEU A 353 -6.36 17.02 11.64
C LEU A 353 -6.93 16.37 10.38
N ALA A 354 -7.35 15.11 10.44
CA ALA A 354 -7.89 14.40 9.27
C ALA A 354 -9.10 15.11 8.65
N GLN A 355 -10.00 15.67 9.48
CA GLN A 355 -11.18 16.39 9.03
C GLN A 355 -10.89 17.79 8.49
N SER A 356 -9.72 18.36 8.79
CA SER A 356 -9.28 19.66 8.26
C SER A 356 -8.76 19.58 6.83
N LEU A 357 -8.44 18.38 6.34
CA LEU A 357 -7.85 18.14 5.03
C LEU A 357 -8.91 17.65 4.05
N GLU A 358 -8.96 18.27 2.87
CA GLU A 358 -9.89 17.88 1.81
C GLU A 358 -9.47 16.54 1.17
N GLY A 359 -10.43 15.65 0.92
CA GLY A 359 -10.17 14.36 0.30
C GLY A 359 -9.53 13.31 1.20
N VAL A 360 -9.34 13.63 2.51
CA VAL A 360 -8.79 12.74 3.51
C VAL A 360 -9.90 12.20 4.41
N TYR A 361 -9.94 10.89 4.59
CA TYR A 361 -10.88 10.22 5.47
C TYR A 361 -10.11 9.29 6.42
N ALA A 362 -10.57 9.18 7.67
CA ALA A 362 -9.86 8.42 8.69
C ALA A 362 -10.78 7.44 9.43
N VAL A 363 -10.20 6.29 9.78
CA VAL A 363 -10.79 5.31 10.69
C VAL A 363 -9.79 5.05 11.81
N PHE A 364 -10.20 5.32 13.05
CA PHE A 364 -9.41 5.06 14.25
C PHE A 364 -9.94 3.83 14.97
N VAL A 365 -9.06 3.01 15.48
CA VAL A 365 -9.39 1.85 16.32
C VAL A 365 -8.76 2.06 17.67
N THR A 366 -9.59 2.08 18.71
CA THR A 366 -9.14 2.19 20.12
C THR A 366 -8.80 0.81 20.70
N GLU A 367 -8.13 0.77 21.85
CA GLU A 367 -7.72 -0.49 22.52
C GLU A 367 -8.88 -1.41 22.87
N ASP A 368 -10.07 -0.87 23.13
CA ASP A 368 -11.29 -1.65 23.34
C ASP A 368 -11.92 -2.19 22.03
N GLY A 369 -11.30 -1.92 20.88
CA GLY A 369 -11.74 -2.34 19.56
C GLY A 369 -12.85 -1.47 18.96
N THR A 370 -13.16 -0.31 19.55
CA THR A 370 -14.18 0.60 19.02
C THR A 370 -13.63 1.33 17.77
N LEU A 371 -14.48 1.43 16.75
CA LEU A 371 -14.17 2.13 15.49
C LEU A 371 -14.74 3.55 15.55
N HIS A 372 -13.90 4.54 15.27
CA HIS A 372 -14.28 5.94 15.15
C HIS A 372 -13.98 6.42 13.74
N TYR A 373 -14.96 7.05 13.10
CA TYR A 373 -14.89 7.46 11.69
C TYR A 373 -14.82 8.99 11.59
N SER A 374 -13.96 9.52 10.74
CA SER A 374 -14.05 10.93 10.34
C SER A 374 -15.29 11.14 9.48
N LYS A 375 -15.74 12.38 9.39
CA LYS A 375 -16.92 12.74 8.60
C LYS A 375 -16.77 12.27 7.15
N GLY A 376 -17.69 11.45 6.70
CA GLY A 376 -17.72 10.91 5.34
C GLY A 376 -16.99 9.58 5.14
N ALA A 377 -16.20 9.12 6.11
CA ALA A 377 -15.51 7.82 6.03
C ALA A 377 -16.47 6.63 5.97
N GLU A 378 -17.67 6.75 6.60
CA GLU A 378 -18.69 5.70 6.57
C GLU A 378 -19.20 5.38 5.15
N ALA A 379 -19.06 6.32 4.21
CA ALA A 379 -19.48 6.11 2.82
C ALA A 379 -18.65 5.04 2.09
N PHE A 380 -17.46 4.72 2.60
CA PHE A 380 -16.58 3.70 2.04
C PHE A 380 -16.80 2.32 2.66
N ILE A 381 -17.60 2.19 3.73
CA ILE A 381 -17.80 0.90 4.37
C ILE A 381 -18.62 -0.02 3.46
N SER A 382 -18.06 -1.18 3.15
CA SER A 382 -18.74 -2.20 2.35
C SER A 382 -20.00 -2.67 3.09
N SER A 383 -21.12 -2.69 2.38
CA SER A 383 -22.30 -3.38 2.87
C SER A 383 -22.00 -4.87 3.03
N PRO A 384 -22.51 -5.53 4.10
CA PRO A 384 -22.29 -6.95 4.38
C PRO A 384 -22.81 -7.87 3.26
#